data_100b909344d6bd38d127bffc12ebd012
#
_entry.id   100b909344d6bd38d127bffc12ebd012
#
_cell.length_a   1.000
_cell.length_b   1.000
_cell.length_c   1.000
_cell.angle_alpha   90.00
_cell.angle_beta   90.00
_cell.angle_gamma   90.00
#
_symmetry.space_group_name_H-M   'P 1'
#
loop_
_entity.id
_entity.type
_entity.pdbx_description
1 polymer ?
#
loop_
_entity_poly.entity_id
_entity_poly.type
_entity_poly.pdbx_seq_one_letter_code
_entity_poly.pdbx_strand_id
1 'polypeptide(L)'
;MSWKVLVKDQVKVQIEMSNYCNAACPACARSKVYKNIKDEMYPVTLNDTYISLEQFKSWFNKDAWSSLTHIHMCGNYDEATTNPDLIEIVKWILSSDDLFTMKPKISIATNGGTRNKEFWKELGQISAESNNRLNVTWGLDGFEDTNHLYRINVVWNRVQENYRTYIANGGDAVWQFIYFAHNEHQAHLVEDYATSEGFSKVKFIGSARPNIGKTEHNIDKKATPKTIS
;
A
#
# COMPACT_ATOMS: atom_id res chain seq x y z
N MET A 1 -39.57 -5.10 -20.34
CA MET A 1 -38.35 -5.89 -20.61
C MET A 1 -37.33 -5.47 -19.57
N SER A 2 -37.05 -6.36 -18.60
CA SER A 2 -36.06 -6.07 -17.54
C SER A 2 -34.67 -6.43 -18.10
N TRP A 3 -33.85 -5.44 -18.25
CA TRP A 3 -32.42 -5.66 -18.56
C TRP A 3 -31.78 -6.29 -17.32
N LYS A 4 -31.60 -7.60 -17.27
CA LYS A 4 -30.65 -8.23 -16.36
C LYS A 4 -29.27 -7.84 -16.83
N VAL A 5 -28.71 -6.79 -16.25
CA VAL A 5 -27.27 -6.55 -16.34
C VAL A 5 -26.61 -7.72 -15.62
N LEU A 6 -26.06 -8.63 -16.40
CA LEU A 6 -25.14 -9.65 -15.89
C LEU A 6 -23.85 -8.90 -15.49
N VAL A 7 -23.79 -8.37 -14.29
CA VAL A 7 -22.55 -7.84 -13.72
C VAL A 7 -21.67 -9.05 -13.43
N LYS A 8 -20.98 -9.51 -14.46
CA LYS A 8 -20.02 -10.62 -14.38
C LYS A 8 -18.65 -10.18 -13.87
N ASP A 9 -18.38 -8.88 -13.82
CA ASP A 9 -17.06 -8.35 -13.57
C ASP A 9 -16.95 -7.77 -12.16
N GLN A 10 -16.09 -8.40 -11.37
CA GLN A 10 -15.69 -7.87 -10.08
C GLN A 10 -14.94 -6.55 -10.27
N VAL A 11 -15.50 -5.46 -9.76
CA VAL A 11 -14.85 -4.15 -9.81
C VAL A 11 -13.79 -4.07 -8.71
N LYS A 12 -12.59 -3.65 -9.10
CA LYS A 12 -11.49 -3.32 -8.19
C LYS A 12 -11.04 -1.91 -8.49
N VAL A 13 -10.91 -1.08 -7.48
CA VAL A 13 -10.43 0.29 -7.63
C VAL A 13 -9.11 0.48 -6.93
N GLN A 14 -8.27 1.31 -7.52
CA GLN A 14 -7.02 1.77 -6.95
C GLN A 14 -7.13 3.28 -6.75
N ILE A 15 -6.85 3.75 -5.54
CA ILE A 15 -7.04 5.15 -5.15
C ILE A 15 -5.77 5.67 -4.49
N GLU A 16 -5.24 6.79 -4.98
CA GLU A 16 -4.22 7.57 -4.28
C GLU A 16 -4.93 8.41 -3.22
N MET A 17 -4.56 8.23 -1.95
CA MET A 17 -5.25 8.86 -0.82
C MET A 17 -4.75 10.29 -0.54
N SER A 18 -3.57 10.62 -1.06
CA SER A 18 -2.95 11.93 -0.99
C SER A 18 -1.99 12.13 -2.17
N ASN A 19 -1.30 13.25 -2.21
CA ASN A 19 -0.16 13.46 -3.10
C ASN A 19 1.18 13.58 -2.33
N TYR A 20 1.17 13.24 -1.04
CA TYR A 20 2.34 13.33 -0.17
C TYR A 20 2.93 11.96 0.15
N CYS A 21 4.26 11.89 0.25
CA CYS A 21 4.99 10.74 0.76
C CYS A 21 6.24 11.22 1.51
N ASN A 22 6.53 10.63 2.66
CA ASN A 22 7.74 10.91 3.45
C ASN A 22 9.01 10.36 2.81
N ALA A 23 8.90 9.34 1.94
CA ALA A 23 10.04 8.69 1.30
C ALA A 23 10.46 9.38 0.00
N ALA A 24 11.76 9.34 -0.31
CA ALA A 24 12.37 9.86 -1.54
C ALA A 24 12.97 8.75 -2.40
N CYS A 25 12.20 7.67 -2.66
CA CYS A 25 12.68 6.50 -3.41
C CYS A 25 13.15 6.89 -4.83
N PRO A 26 14.39 6.56 -5.25
CA PRO A 26 15.01 7.08 -6.47
C PRO A 26 14.27 6.76 -7.77
N ALA A 27 13.67 5.57 -7.87
CA ALA A 27 12.96 5.13 -9.07
C ALA A 27 11.43 5.19 -8.92
N CYS A 28 10.92 5.92 -7.92
CA CYS A 28 9.49 6.14 -7.76
C CYS A 28 8.96 7.10 -8.84
N ALA A 29 7.76 6.83 -9.36
CA ALA A 29 7.09 7.72 -10.31
C ALA A 29 6.92 9.13 -9.74
N ARG A 30 6.59 9.24 -8.45
CA ARG A 30 6.50 10.50 -7.73
C ARG A 30 7.80 11.31 -7.78
N SER A 31 8.94 10.68 -7.50
CA SER A 31 10.26 11.36 -7.51
C SER A 31 10.61 11.92 -8.89
N LYS A 32 10.19 11.25 -9.97
CA LYS A 32 10.35 11.74 -11.34
C LYS A 32 9.48 12.96 -11.62
N VAL A 33 8.21 12.93 -11.20
CA VAL A 33 7.28 14.06 -11.35
C VAL A 33 7.80 15.29 -10.61
N TYR A 34 8.22 15.12 -9.34
CA TYR A 34 8.78 16.24 -8.55
C TYR A 34 10.07 16.79 -9.15
N LYS A 35 10.93 15.95 -9.70
CA LYS A 35 12.15 16.40 -10.39
C LYS A 35 11.81 17.23 -11.62
N ASN A 36 10.88 16.77 -12.45
CA ASN A 36 10.45 17.49 -13.65
C ASN A 36 9.78 18.83 -13.32
N ILE A 37 9.03 18.91 -12.21
CA ILE A 37 8.41 20.15 -11.75
C ILE A 37 9.46 21.18 -11.31
N LYS A 38 10.54 20.72 -10.64
CA LYS A 38 11.66 21.61 -10.26
C LYS A 38 12.50 22.10 -11.43
N ASP A 39 12.54 21.34 -12.52
CA ASP A 39 13.28 21.66 -13.74
C ASP A 39 12.45 22.55 -14.72
N GLU A 40 11.47 23.32 -14.22
CA GLU A 40 10.70 24.39 -14.91
C GLU A 40 9.83 23.97 -16.10
N MET A 41 9.75 22.70 -16.48
CA MET A 41 9.01 22.29 -17.67
C MET A 41 7.49 22.19 -17.48
N TYR A 42 6.99 22.15 -16.24
CA TYR A 42 5.57 22.24 -15.91
C TYR A 42 5.36 22.94 -14.56
N PRO A 43 4.71 24.10 -14.53
CA PRO A 43 4.39 24.82 -13.28
C PRO A 43 3.18 24.15 -12.60
N VAL A 44 3.29 22.89 -12.17
CA VAL A 44 2.31 22.25 -11.33
C VAL A 44 2.73 22.49 -9.89
N THR A 45 2.11 23.46 -9.25
CA THR A 45 2.14 23.61 -7.80
C THR A 45 1.39 22.41 -7.22
N LEU A 46 2.11 21.37 -6.81
CA LEU A 46 1.52 20.30 -5.99
C LEU A 46 1.39 20.88 -4.58
N ASN A 47 0.26 21.47 -4.29
CA ASN A 47 -0.13 21.71 -2.91
C ASN A 47 -0.36 20.34 -2.28
N ASP A 48 0.21 20.11 -1.09
CA ASP A 48 -0.04 18.88 -0.34
C ASP A 48 -1.55 18.76 -0.09
N THR A 49 -2.15 17.81 -0.77
CA THR A 49 -3.59 17.55 -0.73
C THR A 49 -3.85 16.10 -0.35
N TYR A 50 -4.97 15.88 0.29
CA TYR A 50 -5.50 14.56 0.60
C TYR A 50 -6.98 14.49 0.31
N ILE A 51 -7.49 13.28 0.15
CA ILE A 51 -8.91 13.03 -0.01
C ILE A 51 -9.56 13.06 1.36
N SER A 52 -10.47 14.02 1.60
CA SER A 52 -11.25 14.05 2.84
C SER A 52 -12.30 12.94 2.86
N LEU A 53 -12.78 12.57 4.05
CA LEU A 53 -13.86 11.61 4.21
C LEU A 53 -15.11 12.01 3.41
N GLU A 54 -15.50 13.29 3.42
CA GLU A 54 -16.68 13.78 2.70
C GLU A 54 -16.48 13.69 1.18
N GLN A 55 -15.30 14.05 0.68
CA GLN A 55 -14.98 13.89 -0.73
C GLN A 55 -14.99 12.42 -1.14
N PHE A 56 -14.42 11.52 -0.32
CA PHE A 56 -14.42 10.09 -0.56
C PHE A 56 -15.85 9.55 -0.65
N LYS A 57 -16.72 9.86 0.31
CA LYS A 57 -18.12 9.47 0.32
C LYS A 57 -18.87 9.93 -0.93
N SER A 58 -18.58 11.12 -1.44
CA SER A 58 -19.27 11.70 -2.60
C SER A 58 -19.06 10.91 -3.89
N TRP A 59 -18.02 10.09 -3.97
CA TRP A 59 -17.71 9.27 -5.15
C TRP A 59 -18.51 7.98 -5.21
N PHE A 60 -19.10 7.54 -4.09
CA PHE A 60 -19.75 6.25 -4.02
C PHE A 60 -21.27 6.40 -3.94
N ASN A 61 -21.97 5.73 -4.84
CA ASN A 61 -23.42 5.57 -4.81
C ASN A 61 -23.78 4.10 -5.02
N LYS A 62 -24.96 3.69 -4.54
CA LYS A 62 -25.38 2.30 -4.51
C LYS A 62 -25.43 1.64 -5.89
N ASP A 63 -25.84 2.37 -6.90
CA ASP A 63 -26.08 1.81 -8.23
C ASP A 63 -24.77 1.52 -8.97
N ALA A 64 -23.77 2.40 -8.79
CA ALA A 64 -22.49 2.30 -9.48
C ALA A 64 -21.52 1.29 -8.81
N TRP A 65 -21.62 1.11 -7.49
CA TRP A 65 -20.58 0.41 -6.72
C TRP A 65 -21.03 -0.89 -6.06
N SER A 66 -22.21 -1.38 -6.37
CA SER A 66 -22.74 -2.65 -5.86
C SER A 66 -21.84 -3.86 -6.16
N SER A 67 -21.07 -3.83 -7.26
CA SER A 67 -20.13 -4.90 -7.68
C SER A 67 -18.69 -4.68 -7.21
N LEU A 68 -18.43 -3.64 -6.42
CA LEU A 68 -17.09 -3.35 -5.89
C LEU A 68 -16.64 -4.43 -4.92
N THR A 69 -15.51 -5.09 -5.22
CA THR A 69 -14.95 -6.19 -4.41
C THR A 69 -13.64 -5.83 -3.72
N HIS A 70 -12.91 -4.84 -4.23
CA HIS A 70 -11.63 -4.44 -3.67
C HIS A 70 -11.41 -2.92 -3.81
N ILE A 71 -10.91 -2.32 -2.74
CA ILE A 71 -10.36 -0.97 -2.71
C ILE A 71 -8.89 -1.07 -2.36
N HIS A 72 -8.02 -0.70 -3.28
CA HIS A 72 -6.58 -0.66 -3.05
C HIS A 72 -6.14 0.80 -2.88
N MET A 73 -5.76 1.13 -1.66
CA MET A 73 -5.17 2.42 -1.30
C MET A 73 -3.67 2.27 -1.47
N CYS A 74 -3.16 2.75 -2.60
CA CYS A 74 -1.79 2.45 -3.01
C CYS A 74 -0.91 3.69 -3.00
N GLY A 75 0.37 3.46 -2.82
CA GLY A 75 1.41 4.46 -2.85
C GLY A 75 2.18 4.48 -4.17
N ASN A 76 1.54 4.76 -5.31
CA ASN A 76 2.26 5.04 -6.55
C ASN A 76 2.83 6.45 -6.54
N TYR A 77 2.04 7.40 -6.05
CA TYR A 77 2.39 8.81 -5.91
C TYR A 77 2.35 9.28 -4.47
N ASP A 78 1.68 8.56 -3.59
CA ASP A 78 1.51 8.91 -2.19
C ASP A 78 2.10 7.86 -1.23
N GLU A 79 1.99 8.19 0.03
CA GLU A 79 2.00 7.26 1.15
C GLU A 79 0.60 7.33 1.78
N ALA A 80 -0.23 6.33 1.54
CA ALA A 80 -1.65 6.36 1.91
C ALA A 80 -1.88 6.71 3.39
N THR A 81 -0.97 6.28 4.27
CA THR A 81 -1.06 6.54 5.71
C THR A 81 -0.80 8.00 6.10
N THR A 82 -0.37 8.87 5.18
CA THR A 82 -0.28 10.31 5.43
C THR A 82 -1.62 11.02 5.43
N ASN A 83 -2.65 10.41 4.81
CA ASN A 83 -4.00 10.97 4.80
C ASN A 83 -4.58 11.03 6.23
N PRO A 84 -4.92 12.21 6.78
CA PRO A 84 -5.44 12.35 8.14
C PRO A 84 -6.77 11.62 8.36
N ASP A 85 -7.60 11.51 7.33
CA ASP A 85 -8.93 10.90 7.40
C ASP A 85 -8.92 9.39 7.11
N LEU A 86 -7.73 8.76 6.91
CA LEU A 86 -7.63 7.37 6.49
C LEU A 86 -8.41 6.40 7.40
N ILE A 87 -8.28 6.55 8.71
CA ILE A 87 -8.97 5.70 9.69
C ILE A 87 -10.50 5.81 9.53
N GLU A 88 -11.01 7.04 9.42
CA GLU A 88 -12.43 7.27 9.29
C GLU A 88 -12.99 6.81 7.92
N ILE A 89 -12.20 6.92 6.86
CA ILE A 89 -12.53 6.37 5.55
C ILE A 89 -12.62 4.83 5.61
N VAL A 90 -11.66 4.17 6.25
CA VAL A 90 -11.66 2.71 6.42
C VAL A 90 -12.89 2.26 7.23
N LYS A 91 -13.15 2.91 8.36
CA LYS A 91 -14.35 2.62 9.19
C LYS A 91 -15.63 2.79 8.39
N TRP A 92 -15.73 3.87 7.62
CA TRP A 92 -16.92 4.13 6.80
C TRP A 92 -17.12 3.02 5.75
N ILE A 93 -16.07 2.60 5.02
CA ILE A 93 -16.19 1.50 4.05
C ILE A 93 -16.65 0.20 4.73
N LEU A 94 -16.08 -0.13 5.88
CA LEU A 94 -16.38 -1.36 6.59
C LEU A 94 -17.80 -1.39 7.17
N SER A 95 -18.38 -0.23 7.48
CA SER A 95 -19.74 -0.08 8.03
C SER A 95 -20.83 0.16 6.97
N SER A 96 -20.46 0.39 5.70
CA SER A 96 -21.42 0.73 4.62
C SER A 96 -21.83 -0.51 3.80
N ASP A 97 -22.23 -1.59 4.47
CA ASP A 97 -22.63 -2.84 3.81
C ASP A 97 -23.92 -2.71 2.96
N ASP A 98 -24.74 -1.73 3.23
CA ASP A 98 -25.94 -1.38 2.44
C ASP A 98 -25.57 -0.75 1.10
N LEU A 99 -24.45 -0.03 1.05
CA LEU A 99 -23.89 0.58 -0.16
C LEU A 99 -23.07 -0.44 -0.97
N PHE A 100 -22.29 -1.26 -0.28
CA PHE A 100 -21.35 -2.22 -0.89
C PHE A 100 -21.86 -3.66 -0.76
N THR A 101 -22.73 -4.08 -1.64
CA THR A 101 -23.32 -5.43 -1.60
C THR A 101 -22.28 -6.55 -1.54
N MET A 102 -21.13 -6.36 -2.19
CA MET A 102 -20.03 -7.35 -2.22
C MET A 102 -19.06 -7.22 -1.05
N LYS A 103 -19.29 -6.30 -0.10
CA LYS A 103 -18.43 -6.10 1.08
C LYS A 103 -16.95 -6.03 0.71
N PRO A 104 -16.49 -4.97 0.06
CA PRO A 104 -15.17 -4.92 -0.54
C PRO A 104 -14.05 -5.14 0.48
N LYS A 105 -13.00 -5.81 0.03
CA LYS A 105 -11.73 -5.88 0.77
C LYS A 105 -10.97 -4.57 0.59
N ILE A 106 -10.30 -4.14 1.64
CA ILE A 106 -9.43 -2.95 1.66
C ILE A 106 -7.99 -3.41 1.77
N SER A 107 -7.13 -2.93 0.91
CA SER A 107 -5.69 -3.16 0.99
C SER A 107 -4.98 -1.80 1.01
N ILE A 108 -4.23 -1.53 2.06
CA ILE A 108 -3.45 -0.31 2.21
C ILE A 108 -1.99 -0.63 1.95
N ALA A 109 -1.34 0.07 1.00
CA ALA A 109 0.10 -0.03 0.81
C ALA A 109 0.81 1.09 1.59
N THR A 110 1.90 0.74 2.29
CA THR A 110 2.69 1.69 3.08
C THR A 110 4.18 1.37 3.05
N ASN A 111 5.01 2.40 3.19
CA ASN A 111 6.44 2.25 3.49
C ASN A 111 6.70 2.07 5.00
N GLY A 112 5.68 2.21 5.82
CA GLY A 112 5.71 2.02 7.28
C GLY A 112 6.38 3.14 8.07
N GLY A 113 6.91 4.17 7.43
CA GLY A 113 7.72 5.22 8.08
C GLY A 113 6.91 6.41 8.64
N THR A 114 5.58 6.37 8.55
CA THR A 114 4.71 7.47 8.98
C THR A 114 3.87 7.10 10.20
N ARG A 115 3.16 8.07 10.72
CA ARG A 115 2.23 7.93 11.84
C ARG A 115 2.89 7.50 13.15
N ASN A 116 2.13 7.60 14.23
CA ASN A 116 2.53 7.21 15.58
C ASN A 116 1.95 5.83 15.95
N LYS A 117 2.32 5.35 17.10
CA LYS A 117 1.91 4.06 17.65
C LYS A 117 0.39 3.94 17.82
N GLU A 118 -0.27 5.02 18.23
CA GLU A 118 -1.71 5.05 18.45
C GLU A 118 -2.48 4.77 17.15
N PHE A 119 -2.06 5.39 16.04
CA PHE A 119 -2.63 5.14 14.72
C PHE A 119 -2.51 3.67 14.31
N TRP A 120 -1.32 3.08 14.46
CA TRP A 120 -1.10 1.68 14.07
C TRP A 120 -1.81 0.69 14.96
N LYS A 121 -1.95 1.03 16.26
CA LYS A 121 -2.78 0.26 17.20
C LYS A 121 -4.24 0.25 16.77
N GLU A 122 -4.81 1.41 16.50
CA GLU A 122 -6.21 1.55 16.07
C GLU A 122 -6.47 0.83 14.75
N LEU A 123 -5.59 1.01 13.75
CA LEU A 123 -5.72 0.35 12.46
C LEU A 123 -5.63 -1.19 12.59
N GLY A 124 -4.78 -1.69 13.49
CA GLY A 124 -4.67 -3.12 13.81
C GLY A 124 -5.97 -3.68 14.40
N GLN A 125 -6.58 -2.96 15.35
CA GLN A 125 -7.87 -3.33 15.95
C GLN A 125 -8.99 -3.37 14.90
N ILE A 126 -9.05 -2.35 14.03
CA ILE A 126 -10.01 -2.33 12.92
C ILE A 126 -9.79 -3.51 11.97
N SER A 127 -8.53 -3.87 11.68
CA SER A 127 -8.21 -5.04 10.85
C SER A 127 -8.72 -6.34 11.49
N ALA A 128 -8.47 -6.54 12.78
CA ALA A 128 -8.94 -7.71 13.54
C ALA A 128 -10.48 -7.85 13.50
N GLU A 129 -11.20 -6.74 13.61
CA GLU A 129 -12.67 -6.69 13.61
C GLU A 129 -13.28 -6.74 12.21
N SER A 130 -12.49 -6.59 11.17
CA SER A 130 -12.95 -6.44 9.78
C SER A 130 -13.41 -7.73 9.10
N ASN A 131 -13.35 -8.89 9.76
CA ASN A 131 -13.61 -10.21 9.16
C ASN A 131 -12.74 -10.46 7.91
N ASN A 132 -11.44 -10.21 8.00
CA ASN A 132 -10.46 -10.35 6.91
C ASN A 132 -10.73 -9.43 5.71
N ARG A 133 -11.39 -8.29 5.93
CA ARG A 133 -11.65 -7.30 4.88
C ARG A 133 -10.58 -6.22 4.80
N LEU A 134 -9.73 -6.06 5.82
CA LEU A 134 -8.64 -5.08 5.83
C LEU A 134 -7.29 -5.76 5.98
N ASN A 135 -6.35 -5.48 5.09
CA ASN A 135 -4.94 -5.80 5.25
C ASN A 135 -4.05 -4.60 4.94
N VAL A 136 -2.84 -4.61 5.50
CA VAL A 136 -1.80 -3.62 5.20
C VAL A 136 -0.61 -4.32 4.55
N THR A 137 -0.23 -3.83 3.36
CA THR A 137 0.95 -4.29 2.63
C THR A 137 2.12 -3.35 2.91
N TRP A 138 3.14 -3.86 3.60
CA TRP A 138 4.34 -3.15 4.00
C TRP A 138 5.41 -3.30 2.93
N GLY A 139 5.76 -2.20 2.27
CA GLY A 139 6.82 -2.17 1.26
C GLY A 139 8.20 -2.08 1.91
N LEU A 140 8.77 -3.22 2.27
CA LEU A 140 10.06 -3.35 2.94
C LEU A 140 11.05 -4.04 2.02
N ASP A 141 12.02 -3.28 1.52
CA ASP A 141 12.95 -3.72 0.48
C ASP A 141 14.31 -4.08 1.11
N GLY A 142 14.29 -5.01 2.06
CA GLY A 142 15.42 -5.49 2.84
C GLY A 142 15.26 -5.25 4.34
N PHE A 143 16.36 -5.39 5.08
CA PHE A 143 16.44 -5.16 6.51
C PHE A 143 17.02 -3.77 6.84
N GLU A 144 17.47 -3.55 8.07
CA GLU A 144 17.99 -2.27 8.55
C GLU A 144 19.13 -1.72 7.69
N ASP A 145 20.03 -2.60 7.25
CA ASP A 145 21.22 -2.27 6.48
C ASP A 145 20.97 -2.01 4.98
N THR A 146 19.82 -2.40 4.45
CA THR A 146 19.52 -2.28 3.00
C THR A 146 18.24 -1.52 2.68
N ASN A 147 17.20 -1.58 3.51
CA ASN A 147 15.92 -0.94 3.23
C ASN A 147 16.07 0.58 2.95
N HIS A 148 16.91 1.27 3.71
CA HIS A 148 17.16 2.71 3.58
C HIS A 148 17.86 3.09 2.26
N LEU A 149 18.56 2.15 1.60
CA LEU A 149 19.24 2.42 0.33
C LEU A 149 18.28 2.75 -0.80
N TYR A 150 17.06 2.19 -0.73
CA TYR A 150 15.99 2.54 -1.65
C TYR A 150 14.90 3.40 -1.00
N ARG A 151 14.48 3.07 0.21
CA ARG A 151 13.45 3.81 0.98
C ARG A 151 14.08 4.99 1.71
N ILE A 152 14.70 5.92 0.96
CA ILE A 152 15.34 7.10 1.51
C ILE A 152 14.35 7.89 2.38
N ASN A 153 14.79 8.36 3.55
CA ASN A 153 14.00 9.02 4.60
C ASN A 153 13.04 8.10 5.38
N VAL A 154 13.15 6.79 5.23
CA VAL A 154 12.38 5.82 6.02
C VAL A 154 13.30 5.20 7.07
N VAL A 155 13.02 5.43 8.35
CA VAL A 155 13.82 4.97 9.49
C VAL A 155 13.37 3.57 9.90
N TRP A 156 14.27 2.58 9.84
CA TRP A 156 13.96 1.17 10.08
C TRP A 156 13.33 0.89 11.44
N ASN A 157 13.91 1.42 12.54
CA ASN A 157 13.36 1.20 13.88
C ASN A 157 11.91 1.68 14.02
N ARG A 158 11.56 2.79 13.34
CA ARG A 158 10.18 3.29 13.32
C ARG A 158 9.26 2.36 12.54
N VAL A 159 9.73 1.82 11.42
CA VAL A 159 8.98 0.84 10.62
C VAL A 159 8.71 -0.42 11.44
N GLN A 160 9.73 -0.93 12.15
CA GLN A 160 9.58 -2.09 13.03
C GLN A 160 8.58 -1.83 14.16
N GLU A 161 8.69 -0.71 14.85
CA GLU A 161 7.72 -0.33 15.90
C GLU A 161 6.30 -0.29 15.35
N ASN A 162 6.12 0.29 14.17
CA ASN A 162 4.82 0.46 13.54
C ASN A 162 4.18 -0.88 13.13
N TYR A 163 4.89 -1.75 12.40
CA TYR A 163 4.31 -3.02 12.00
C TYR A 163 4.09 -3.97 13.20
N ARG A 164 5.02 -3.98 14.17
CA ARG A 164 4.85 -4.77 15.40
C ARG A 164 3.61 -4.31 16.19
N THR A 165 3.40 -2.99 16.28
CA THR A 165 2.20 -2.43 16.93
C THR A 165 0.94 -2.85 16.19
N TYR A 166 0.92 -2.77 14.86
CA TYR A 166 -0.21 -3.16 14.04
C TYR A 166 -0.53 -4.66 14.20
N ILE A 167 0.48 -5.53 14.08
CA ILE A 167 0.35 -7.00 14.22
C ILE A 167 -0.09 -7.38 15.63
N ALA A 168 0.53 -6.80 16.68
CA ALA A 168 0.19 -7.08 18.07
C ALA A 168 -1.27 -6.73 18.44
N ASN A 169 -1.92 -5.88 17.64
CA ASN A 169 -3.32 -5.51 17.79
C ASN A 169 -4.24 -6.23 16.78
N GLY A 170 -3.78 -7.34 16.21
CA GLY A 170 -4.58 -8.21 15.33
C GLY A 170 -4.60 -7.80 13.86
N GLY A 171 -3.69 -6.92 13.45
CA GLY A 171 -3.60 -6.45 12.07
C GLY A 171 -3.08 -7.53 11.11
N ASP A 172 -3.76 -7.71 9.98
CA ASP A 172 -3.30 -8.58 8.87
C ASP A 172 -2.21 -7.85 8.06
N ALA A 173 -0.95 -8.19 8.33
CA ALA A 173 0.22 -7.59 7.72
C ALA A 173 0.79 -8.46 6.60
N VAL A 174 1.03 -7.87 5.43
CA VAL A 174 1.68 -8.50 4.28
C VAL A 174 3.00 -7.81 4.02
N TRP A 175 4.11 -8.55 3.97
CA TRP A 175 5.41 -8.00 3.56
C TRP A 175 5.52 -8.02 2.04
N GLN A 176 5.80 -6.88 1.42
CA GLN A 176 6.15 -6.81 0.01
C GLN A 176 7.63 -6.47 -0.12
N PHE A 177 8.40 -7.39 -0.70
CA PHE A 177 9.83 -7.25 -0.97
C PHE A 177 10.06 -7.08 -2.47
N ILE A 178 10.68 -5.98 -2.88
CA ILE A 178 11.08 -5.74 -4.26
C ILE A 178 12.57 -6.05 -4.39
N TYR A 179 12.94 -6.90 -5.35
CA TYR A 179 14.33 -7.24 -5.60
C TYR A 179 15.09 -6.06 -6.20
N PHE A 180 16.22 -5.73 -5.57
CA PHE A 180 17.22 -4.80 -6.04
C PHE A 180 18.61 -5.42 -5.89
N ALA A 181 19.60 -4.96 -6.64
CA ALA A 181 20.99 -5.48 -6.54
C ALA A 181 21.57 -5.39 -5.12
N HIS A 182 21.13 -4.40 -4.33
CA HIS A 182 21.63 -4.18 -2.97
C HIS A 182 20.95 -5.03 -1.89
N ASN A 183 19.80 -5.66 -2.18
CA ASN A 183 19.02 -6.43 -1.18
C ASN A 183 18.77 -7.88 -1.58
N GLU A 184 19.09 -8.29 -2.80
CA GLU A 184 18.81 -9.62 -3.33
C GLU A 184 19.39 -10.73 -2.46
N HIS A 185 20.58 -10.52 -1.89
CA HIS A 185 21.24 -11.46 -1.00
C HIS A 185 20.48 -11.73 0.29
N GLN A 186 19.53 -10.88 0.68
CA GLN A 186 18.69 -11.03 1.87
C GLN A 186 17.38 -11.77 1.61
N ALA A 187 16.97 -11.93 0.35
CA ALA A 187 15.64 -12.44 0.00
C ALA A 187 15.34 -13.82 0.62
N HIS A 188 16.34 -14.68 0.73
CA HIS A 188 16.17 -16.02 1.32
C HIS A 188 15.91 -15.99 2.84
N LEU A 189 16.17 -14.88 3.53
CA LEU A 189 15.92 -14.70 4.96
C LEU A 189 14.57 -14.08 5.25
N VAL A 190 13.92 -13.46 4.24
CA VAL A 190 12.75 -12.63 4.46
C VAL A 190 11.53 -13.42 4.92
N GLU A 191 11.32 -14.64 4.41
CA GLU A 191 10.14 -15.44 4.77
C GLU A 191 10.21 -15.88 6.24
N ASP A 192 11.34 -16.41 6.67
CA ASP A 192 11.54 -16.85 8.06
C ASP A 192 11.42 -15.67 9.02
N TYR A 193 12.07 -14.55 8.67
CA TYR A 193 12.02 -13.35 9.49
C TYR A 193 10.57 -12.78 9.55
N ALA A 194 9.89 -12.64 8.42
CA ALA A 194 8.52 -12.14 8.36
C ALA A 194 7.57 -13.03 9.18
N THR A 195 7.72 -14.35 9.09
CA THR A 195 6.94 -15.32 9.88
C THR A 195 7.18 -15.12 11.37
N SER A 196 8.44 -14.96 11.79
CA SER A 196 8.79 -14.73 13.20
C SER A 196 8.25 -13.41 13.76
N GLU A 197 8.09 -12.39 12.89
CA GLU A 197 7.50 -11.10 13.23
C GLU A 197 5.96 -11.08 13.15
N GLY A 198 5.33 -12.17 12.68
CA GLY A 198 3.88 -12.31 12.61
C GLY A 198 3.21 -11.80 11.35
N PHE A 199 3.96 -11.57 10.27
CA PHE A 199 3.38 -11.28 8.97
C PHE A 199 2.61 -12.50 8.45
N SER A 200 1.42 -12.26 7.90
CA SER A 200 0.56 -13.32 7.34
C SER A 200 1.04 -13.82 5.97
N LYS A 201 1.82 -13.02 5.26
CA LYS A 201 2.29 -13.33 3.91
C LYS A 201 3.50 -12.49 3.51
N VAL A 202 4.35 -13.09 2.67
CA VAL A 202 5.39 -12.36 1.92
C VAL A 202 5.06 -12.37 0.43
N LYS A 203 5.29 -11.24 -0.24
CA LYS A 203 5.19 -11.08 -1.70
C LYS A 203 6.54 -10.63 -2.24
N PHE A 204 7.16 -11.46 -3.05
CA PHE A 204 8.37 -11.10 -3.78
C PHE A 204 8.03 -10.52 -5.14
N ILE A 205 8.58 -9.36 -5.45
CA ILE A 205 8.31 -8.64 -6.72
C ILE A 205 9.63 -8.35 -7.41
N GLY A 206 9.76 -8.79 -8.66
CA GLY A 206 10.87 -8.38 -9.52
C GLY A 206 10.72 -6.91 -9.94
N SER A 207 11.84 -6.18 -9.93
CA SER A 207 11.82 -4.80 -10.35
C SER A 207 12.06 -4.65 -11.85
N ALA A 208 11.12 -4.01 -12.55
CA ALA A 208 11.29 -3.55 -13.93
C ALA A 208 11.77 -2.09 -14.01
N ARG A 209 12.13 -1.48 -12.89
CA ARG A 209 12.53 -0.06 -12.84
C ARG A 209 13.94 0.12 -13.37
N PRO A 210 14.20 1.08 -14.28
CA PRO A 210 15.55 1.34 -14.77
C PRO A 210 16.45 1.90 -13.64
N ASN A 211 17.75 1.60 -13.72
CA ASN A 211 18.81 2.18 -12.90
C ASN A 211 18.88 1.78 -11.42
N ILE A 212 18.26 0.67 -11.01
CA ILE A 212 18.34 0.17 -9.63
C ILE A 212 19.25 -1.05 -9.48
N GLY A 213 20.20 -1.20 -10.39
CA GLY A 213 21.11 -2.32 -10.47
C GLY A 213 20.50 -3.51 -11.25
N LYS A 214 21.37 -4.30 -11.87
CA LYS A 214 20.98 -5.57 -12.46
C LYS A 214 21.01 -6.60 -11.33
N THR A 215 19.89 -7.24 -11.06
CA THR A 215 19.81 -8.40 -10.19
C THR A 215 19.89 -9.67 -11.02
N GLU A 216 20.36 -10.78 -10.46
CA GLU A 216 20.24 -12.09 -11.10
C GLU A 216 18.78 -12.49 -11.29
N HIS A 217 17.87 -11.88 -10.50
CA HIS A 217 16.43 -11.98 -10.57
C HIS A 217 15.81 -10.88 -11.46
N ASN A 218 16.57 -10.28 -12.36
CA ASN A 218 16.01 -9.43 -13.42
C ASN A 218 15.02 -10.24 -14.23
N ILE A 219 13.79 -10.18 -13.80
CA ILE A 219 12.67 -10.80 -14.46
C ILE A 219 12.54 -10.09 -15.79
N ASP A 220 12.79 -10.83 -16.85
CA ASP A 220 12.33 -10.48 -18.18
C ASP A 220 10.88 -10.00 -18.06
N LYS A 221 10.51 -8.91 -18.71
CA LYS A 221 9.18 -8.24 -18.59
C LYS A 221 7.96 -9.16 -18.71
N LYS A 222 8.18 -10.46 -18.91
CA LYS A 222 7.16 -11.52 -19.06
C LYS A 222 7.01 -12.46 -17.86
N ALA A 223 7.82 -12.34 -16.83
CA ALA A 223 7.69 -13.23 -15.68
C ALA A 223 6.58 -12.79 -14.74
N THR A 224 5.63 -13.65 -14.55
CA THR A 224 4.53 -13.52 -13.57
C THR A 224 5.12 -13.49 -12.14
N PRO A 225 4.66 -12.60 -11.25
CA PRO A 225 5.11 -12.62 -9.87
C PRO A 225 4.88 -14.00 -9.26
N LYS A 226 5.94 -14.63 -8.71
CA LYS A 226 5.76 -15.86 -7.95
C LYS A 226 5.07 -15.48 -6.65
N THR A 227 3.81 -15.84 -6.53
CA THR A 227 3.12 -15.85 -5.24
C THR A 227 3.50 -17.15 -4.57
N ILE A 228 4.25 -17.07 -3.49
CA ILE A 228 4.50 -18.24 -2.63
C ILE A 228 3.28 -18.34 -1.72
N SER A 229 2.61 -19.46 -1.82
CA SER A 229 1.43 -19.82 -1.01
C SER A 229 1.85 -20.43 0.30
#